data_6bc1f5bb9c306c1261b0c2e9c5d61244
#
_entry.id   6bc1f5bb9c306c1261b0c2e9c5d61244
#
_cell.length_a   1.000
_cell.length_b   1.000
_cell.length_c   1.000
_cell.angle_alpha   90.00
_cell.angle_beta   90.00
_cell.angle_gamma   90.00
#
_symmetry.space_group_name_H-M   'P 1'
#
loop_
_entity.id
_entity.type
_entity.pdbx_description
1 polymer ?
#
loop_
_entity_poly.entity_id
_entity_poly.type
_entity_poly.pdbx_seq_one_letter_code
_entity_poly.pdbx_strand_id
1 'polypeptide(L)'
;MNKLIENAYKIADKNAVILKGNIKISGDVNCLLFAHYCDSTLFYKKFFKISKDILKVNKISRKNLKEIKILLKSHGYKKVWSKGVFSIYGDLRPLAVKAGFGDWGSDGIIENEKYGSNFLISAVFYK
;
A
#
# COMPACT_ATOMS: atom_id res chain seq x y z
N MET A 1 6.45 -14.01 14.28
CA MET A 1 6.60 -12.96 13.25
C MET A 1 7.97 -12.35 13.36
N ASN A 2 8.61 -12.05 12.24
CA ASN A 2 9.92 -11.42 12.21
C ASN A 2 9.86 -10.02 12.85
N LYS A 3 10.83 -9.69 13.68
CA LYS A 3 10.89 -8.39 14.37
C LYS A 3 10.94 -7.19 13.40
N LEU A 4 11.61 -7.36 12.26
CA LEU A 4 11.64 -6.34 11.21
C LEU A 4 10.22 -6.04 10.71
N ILE A 5 9.42 -7.07 10.44
CA ILE A 5 8.05 -6.92 9.97
C ILE A 5 7.18 -6.29 11.06
N GLU A 6 7.36 -6.68 12.32
CA GLU A 6 6.66 -6.04 13.42
C GLU A 6 6.94 -4.55 13.50
N ASN A 7 8.20 -4.16 13.36
CA ASN A 7 8.60 -2.76 13.38
C ASN A 7 8.03 -1.99 12.19
N ALA A 8 8.04 -2.61 11.00
CA ALA A 8 7.42 -2.03 9.81
C ALA A 8 5.92 -1.81 10.02
N TYR A 9 5.24 -2.76 10.62
CA TYR A 9 3.80 -2.65 10.89
C TYR A 9 3.49 -1.56 11.93
N LYS A 10 4.37 -1.37 12.92
CA LYS A 10 4.22 -0.27 13.87
C LYS A 10 4.32 1.11 13.19
N ILE A 11 5.25 1.24 12.24
CA ILE A 11 5.37 2.45 11.44
C ILE A 11 4.10 2.66 10.62
N ALA A 12 3.61 1.60 9.97
CA ALA A 12 2.40 1.65 9.17
C ALA A 12 1.19 2.10 10.01
N ASP A 13 1.05 1.56 11.22
CA ASP A 13 -0.05 1.91 12.11
C ASP A 13 -0.02 3.39 12.50
N LYS A 14 1.16 3.97 12.69
CA LYS A 14 1.31 5.41 12.96
C LYS A 14 0.94 6.27 11.76
N ASN A 15 1.04 5.73 10.57
CA ASN A 15 0.78 6.43 9.31
C ASN A 15 -0.60 6.12 8.73
N ALA A 16 -1.55 5.76 9.59
CA ALA A 16 -2.95 5.52 9.22
C ALA A 16 -3.17 4.42 8.20
N VAL A 17 -2.32 3.42 8.16
CA VAL A 17 -2.50 2.23 7.33
C VAL A 17 -3.61 1.38 7.92
N ILE A 18 -4.60 1.02 7.09
CA ILE A 18 -5.75 0.20 7.53
C ILE A 18 -5.58 -1.28 7.20
N LEU A 19 -4.83 -1.61 6.16
CA LEU A 19 -4.51 -2.99 5.79
C LEU A 19 -3.02 -3.07 5.50
N LYS A 20 -2.38 -4.12 5.97
CA LYS A 20 -0.95 -4.34 5.77
C LYS A 20 -0.67 -5.82 5.56
N GLY A 21 0.29 -6.12 4.71
CA GLY A 21 0.67 -7.48 4.42
C GLY A 21 2.11 -7.58 3.96
N ASN A 22 2.68 -8.76 4.09
CA ASN A 22 4.01 -9.08 3.63
C ASN A 22 3.93 -10.32 2.75
N ILE A 23 4.33 -10.18 1.50
CA ILE A 23 4.29 -11.28 0.54
C ILE A 23 5.63 -11.42 -0.16
N LYS A 24 5.90 -12.62 -0.65
CA LYS A 24 7.06 -12.91 -1.49
C LYS A 24 6.58 -12.94 -2.94
N ILE A 25 7.24 -12.17 -3.80
CA ILE A 25 6.81 -12.07 -5.20
C ILE A 25 7.48 -13.14 -6.06
N SER A 26 8.80 -13.09 -6.17
CA SER A 26 9.56 -14.07 -6.96
C SER A 26 11.02 -14.02 -6.54
N GLY A 27 11.69 -15.18 -6.54
CA GLY A 27 13.08 -15.24 -6.12
C GLY A 27 13.27 -14.65 -4.74
N ASP A 28 14.13 -13.64 -4.62
CA ASP A 28 14.45 -12.99 -3.35
C ASP A 28 13.65 -11.71 -3.10
N VAL A 29 12.70 -11.38 -3.98
CA VAL A 29 11.96 -10.12 -3.87
C VAL A 29 10.81 -10.28 -2.90
N ASN A 30 10.80 -9.45 -1.86
CA ASN A 30 9.74 -9.36 -0.88
C ASN A 30 8.97 -8.06 -1.06
N CYS A 31 7.72 -8.05 -0.64
CA CYS A 31 6.85 -6.88 -0.75
C CYS A 31 6.09 -6.66 0.55
N LEU A 32 6.18 -5.43 1.05
CA LEU A 32 5.30 -4.95 2.11
C LEU A 32 4.22 -4.11 1.43
N LEU A 33 2.97 -4.54 1.60
CA LEU A 33 1.82 -3.90 0.98
C LEU A 33 1.01 -3.16 2.04
N PHE A 34 0.53 -1.97 1.67
CA PHE A 34 -0.22 -1.10 2.57
C PHE A 34 -1.45 -0.56 1.88
N ALA A 35 -2.52 -0.39 2.63
CA ALA A 35 -3.71 0.30 2.15
C ALA A 35 -4.06 1.44 3.10
N HIS A 36 -4.48 2.56 2.52
CA HIS A 36 -4.97 3.72 3.25
C HIS A 36 -6.42 3.97 2.88
N TYR A 37 -7.26 4.29 3.86
CA TYR A 37 -8.65 4.59 3.58
C TYR A 37 -8.77 5.82 2.68
N CYS A 38 -9.59 5.68 1.66
CA CYS A 38 -9.93 6.78 0.77
C CYS A 38 -11.29 6.49 0.16
N ASP A 39 -12.24 7.41 0.29
CA ASP A 39 -13.57 7.23 -0.25
C ASP A 39 -13.51 7.14 -1.79
N SER A 40 -13.82 5.97 -2.34
CA SER A 40 -13.75 5.73 -3.77
C SER A 40 -14.75 6.55 -4.58
N THR A 41 -15.83 7.04 -3.97
CA THR A 41 -16.80 7.88 -4.67
C THR A 41 -16.18 9.19 -5.14
N LEU A 42 -15.09 9.63 -4.52
CA LEU A 42 -14.39 10.84 -4.92
C LEU A 42 -13.76 10.71 -6.32
N PHE A 43 -13.42 9.51 -6.75
CA PHE A 43 -12.86 9.27 -8.09
C PHE A 43 -13.90 9.40 -9.18
N TYR A 44 -15.15 9.08 -8.91
CA TYR A 44 -16.21 9.03 -9.92
C TYR A 44 -16.93 10.36 -10.08
N LYS A 45 -17.01 11.16 -9.03
CA LYS A 45 -17.80 12.40 -9.04
C LYS A 45 -17.08 13.63 -9.59
N LYS A 46 -15.72 13.64 -9.58
CA LYS A 46 -14.94 14.80 -10.00
C LYS A 46 -13.70 14.37 -10.76
N PHE A 47 -13.87 14.05 -12.02
CA PHE A 47 -12.81 13.58 -12.91
C PHE A 47 -11.62 14.55 -12.99
N PHE A 48 -11.83 15.85 -12.80
CA PHE A 48 -10.80 16.86 -12.96
C PHE A 48 -10.31 17.48 -11.63
N LYS A 49 -10.88 17.09 -10.50
CA LYS A 49 -10.44 17.59 -9.21
C LYS A 49 -9.94 16.46 -8.35
N ILE A 50 -8.64 16.40 -8.18
CA ILE A 50 -8.06 15.59 -7.13
C ILE A 50 -8.53 16.22 -5.83
N SER A 51 -9.36 15.52 -5.07
CA SER A 51 -9.88 16.04 -3.83
C SER A 51 -8.75 16.26 -2.82
N LYS A 52 -8.98 17.17 -1.87
CA LYS A 52 -8.01 17.40 -0.78
C LYS A 52 -7.75 16.11 -0.01
N ASP A 53 -8.75 15.25 0.10
CA ASP A 53 -8.63 13.98 0.81
C ASP A 53 -7.67 13.01 0.10
N ILE A 54 -7.72 12.94 -1.22
CA ILE A 54 -6.80 12.11 -2.00
C ILE A 54 -5.37 12.62 -1.85
N LEU A 55 -5.17 13.93 -1.91
CA LEU A 55 -3.84 14.53 -1.71
C LEU A 55 -3.32 14.27 -0.30
N LYS A 56 -4.18 14.34 0.70
CA LYS A 56 -3.84 14.06 2.09
C LYS A 56 -3.43 12.60 2.26
N VAL A 57 -4.18 11.68 1.68
CA VAL A 57 -3.87 10.25 1.71
C VAL A 57 -2.53 9.99 1.03
N ASN A 58 -2.29 10.60 -0.14
CA ASN A 58 -1.02 10.45 -0.84
C ASN A 58 0.15 10.93 0.00
N LYS A 59 0.00 12.06 0.69
CA LYS A 59 1.05 12.62 1.54
C LYS A 59 1.40 11.66 2.71
N ILE A 60 0.38 11.12 3.37
CA ILE A 60 0.56 10.17 4.47
C ILE A 60 1.19 8.89 3.95
N SER A 61 0.71 8.39 2.81
CA SER A 61 1.25 7.20 2.17
C SER A 61 2.74 7.36 1.84
N ARG A 62 3.13 8.50 1.27
CA ARG A 62 4.54 8.76 0.93
C ARG A 62 5.42 8.81 2.16
N LYS A 63 4.92 9.39 3.25
CA LYS A 63 5.63 9.39 4.53
C LYS A 63 5.84 7.97 5.03
N ASN A 64 4.80 7.14 4.97
CA ASN A 64 4.89 5.74 5.36
C ASN A 64 5.94 4.99 4.54
N LEU A 65 5.89 5.13 3.22
CA LEU A 65 6.84 4.46 2.33
C LEU A 65 8.28 4.88 2.61
N LYS A 66 8.50 6.16 2.87
CA LYS A 66 9.84 6.68 3.17
C LYS A 66 10.38 6.08 4.48
N GLU A 67 9.57 6.07 5.51
CA GLU A 67 9.99 5.54 6.82
C GLU A 67 10.26 4.03 6.75
N ILE A 68 9.42 3.29 6.04
CA ILE A 68 9.61 1.84 5.83
C ILE A 68 10.91 1.58 5.04
N LYS A 69 11.17 2.37 3.99
CA LYS A 69 12.40 2.19 3.20
C LYS A 69 13.65 2.44 4.05
N ILE A 70 13.61 3.44 4.92
CA ILE A 70 14.73 3.71 5.85
C ILE A 70 14.95 2.52 6.78
N LEU A 71 13.88 1.97 7.34
CA LEU A 71 13.95 0.80 8.20
C LEU A 71 14.59 -0.38 7.49
N LEU A 72 14.14 -0.69 6.27
CA LEU A 72 14.67 -1.83 5.51
C LEU A 72 16.15 -1.65 5.17
N LYS A 73 16.55 -0.47 4.76
CA LYS A 73 17.96 -0.17 4.48
C LYS A 73 18.82 -0.31 5.73
N SER A 74 18.30 0.10 6.88
CA SER A 74 19.02 -0.02 8.15
C SER A 74 19.24 -1.49 8.57
N HIS A 75 18.44 -2.40 8.04
CA HIS A 75 18.58 -3.84 8.28
C HIS A 75 19.44 -4.55 7.23
N GLY A 76 20.08 -3.79 6.33
CA GLY A 76 21.04 -4.34 5.39
C GLY A 76 20.50 -4.72 4.02
N TYR A 77 19.24 -4.44 3.72
CA TYR A 77 18.72 -4.66 2.38
C TYR A 77 19.30 -3.64 1.42
N LYS A 78 19.95 -4.14 0.37
CA LYS A 78 20.65 -3.28 -0.60
C LYS A 78 19.73 -2.68 -1.63
N LYS A 79 18.68 -3.41 -2.01
CA LYS A 79 17.71 -2.95 -3.00
C LYS A 79 16.37 -2.73 -2.32
N VAL A 80 15.93 -1.48 -2.27
CA VAL A 80 14.65 -1.09 -1.69
C VAL A 80 14.03 -0.04 -2.60
N TRP A 81 12.82 -0.33 -3.08
CA TRP A 81 12.09 0.61 -3.93
C TRP A 81 10.60 0.58 -3.57
N SER A 82 9.85 1.56 -4.03
CA SER A 82 8.44 1.67 -3.65
C SER A 82 7.56 2.06 -4.82
N LYS A 83 6.27 1.76 -4.68
CA LYS A 83 5.21 2.24 -5.58
C LYS A 83 4.15 2.92 -4.74
N GLY A 84 3.90 4.19 -5.04
CA GLY A 84 2.91 5.00 -4.34
C GLY A 84 1.49 4.73 -4.83
N VAL A 85 0.53 5.39 -4.20
CA VAL A 85 -0.89 5.22 -4.50
C VAL A 85 -1.27 5.71 -5.92
N PHE A 86 -0.46 6.57 -6.50
CA PHE A 86 -0.65 7.07 -7.87
C PHE A 86 0.29 6.42 -8.88
N SER A 87 0.86 5.25 -8.56
CA SER A 87 1.76 4.57 -9.47
C SER A 87 1.04 4.18 -10.76
N ILE A 88 1.53 4.70 -11.88
CA ILE A 88 1.01 4.37 -13.22
C ILE A 88 1.77 3.18 -13.83
N TYR A 89 2.91 2.82 -13.27
CA TYR A 89 3.73 1.71 -13.74
C TYR A 89 3.63 0.54 -12.76
N GLY A 90 2.84 -0.42 -13.13
CA GLY A 90 2.68 -1.61 -12.32
C GLY A 90 1.39 -1.58 -11.49
N ASP A 91 0.64 -2.62 -11.66
CA ASP A 91 -0.64 -2.81 -11.01
C ASP A 91 -0.44 -3.53 -9.67
N LEU A 92 -0.82 -2.89 -8.58
CA LEU A 92 -0.72 -3.48 -7.24
C LEU A 92 -1.93 -4.33 -6.86
N ARG A 93 -3.00 -4.33 -7.67
CA ARG A 93 -4.22 -5.07 -7.35
C ARG A 93 -4.00 -6.58 -7.21
N PRO A 94 -3.28 -7.27 -8.12
CA PRO A 94 -3.02 -8.69 -7.94
C PRO A 94 -2.25 -9.00 -6.65
N LEU A 95 -1.32 -8.13 -6.27
CA LEU A 95 -0.56 -8.28 -5.03
C LEU A 95 -1.46 -8.07 -3.80
N ALA A 96 -2.40 -7.16 -3.87
CA ALA A 96 -3.35 -6.91 -2.79
C ALA A 96 -4.25 -8.12 -2.55
N VAL A 97 -4.72 -8.77 -3.62
CA VAL A 97 -5.49 -10.01 -3.51
C VAL A 97 -4.63 -11.11 -2.87
N LYS A 98 -3.40 -11.26 -3.33
CA LYS A 98 -2.45 -12.24 -2.78
C LYS A 98 -2.15 -11.99 -1.30
N ALA A 99 -2.10 -10.73 -0.89
CA ALA A 99 -1.85 -10.35 0.50
C ALA A 99 -3.08 -10.48 1.40
N GLY A 100 -4.24 -10.81 0.84
CA GLY A 100 -5.47 -10.96 1.61
C GLY A 100 -6.22 -9.67 1.87
N PHE A 101 -5.95 -8.61 1.10
CA PHE A 101 -6.65 -7.32 1.27
C PHE A 101 -8.11 -7.37 0.81
N GLY A 102 -8.48 -8.34 -0.01
CA GLY A 102 -9.83 -8.50 -0.52
C GLY A 102 -9.85 -9.40 -1.75
N ASP A 103 -11.00 -9.45 -2.38
CA ASP A 103 -11.21 -10.24 -3.61
C ASP A 103 -11.57 -9.33 -4.78
N TRP A 104 -11.46 -9.87 -5.99
CA TRP A 104 -11.86 -9.15 -7.19
C TRP A 104 -13.37 -8.95 -7.20
N GLY A 105 -13.78 -7.68 -7.21
CA GLY A 105 -15.17 -7.32 -7.44
C GLY A 105 -15.45 -7.07 -8.91
N SER A 106 -16.60 -6.46 -9.22
CA SER A 106 -16.94 -6.06 -10.58
C SER A 106 -15.97 -4.98 -11.08
N ASP A 107 -15.78 -4.92 -12.39
CA ASP A 107 -14.95 -3.89 -13.05
C ASP A 107 -13.47 -3.87 -12.64
N GLY A 108 -12.95 -5.00 -12.14
CA GLY A 108 -11.55 -5.12 -11.76
C GLY A 108 -11.19 -4.33 -10.50
N ILE A 109 -12.15 -3.99 -9.67
CA ILE A 109 -11.94 -3.31 -8.40
C ILE A 109 -11.80 -4.36 -7.30
N ILE A 110 -10.86 -4.15 -6.37
CA ILE A 110 -10.70 -5.04 -5.23
C ILE A 110 -11.63 -4.59 -4.12
N GLU A 111 -12.36 -5.53 -3.56
CA GLU A 111 -13.32 -5.28 -2.48
C GLU A 111 -12.88 -5.98 -1.20
N ASN A 112 -12.75 -5.20 -0.13
CA ASN A 112 -12.47 -5.68 1.21
C ASN A 112 -13.78 -5.84 1.97
N GLU A 113 -13.85 -6.86 2.82
CA GLU A 113 -15.05 -7.16 3.60
C GLU A 113 -15.49 -6.00 4.50
N LYS A 114 -14.52 -5.29 5.10
CA LYS A 114 -14.79 -4.18 6.03
C LYS A 114 -14.84 -2.82 5.33
N TYR A 115 -13.95 -2.60 4.38
CA TYR A 115 -13.75 -1.28 3.77
C TYR A 115 -14.33 -1.15 2.36
N GLY A 116 -14.90 -2.24 1.81
CA GLY A 116 -15.35 -2.24 0.43
C GLY A 116 -14.20 -1.92 -0.52
N SER A 117 -14.41 -1.00 -1.44
CA SER A 117 -13.37 -0.53 -2.36
C SER A 117 -12.74 0.80 -1.93
N ASN A 118 -12.99 1.25 -0.70
CA ASN A 118 -12.59 2.57 -0.22
C ASN A 118 -11.18 2.59 0.33
N PHE A 119 -10.20 2.21 -0.48
CA PHE A 119 -8.79 2.27 -0.08
C PHE A 119 -7.87 2.42 -1.29
N LEU A 120 -6.71 3.01 -1.03
CA LEU A 120 -5.63 3.13 -2.00
C LEU A 120 -4.45 2.29 -1.54
N ILE A 121 -3.79 1.63 -2.49
CA ILE A 121 -2.73 0.66 -2.23
C ILE A 121 -1.37 1.26 -2.55
N SER A 122 -0.40 1.00 -1.69
CA SER A 122 1.00 1.34 -1.90
C SER A 122 1.88 0.16 -1.48
N ALA A 123 3.13 0.15 -1.92
CA ALA A 123 4.01 -0.97 -1.65
C ALA A 123 5.47 -0.55 -1.51
N VAL A 124 6.20 -1.31 -0.70
CA VAL A 124 7.66 -1.25 -0.64
C VAL A 124 8.20 -2.63 -1.00
N PHE A 125 9.09 -2.66 -1.97
CA PHE A 125 9.76 -3.89 -2.41
C PHE A 125 11.18 -3.89 -1.86
N TYR A 126 11.65 -5.05 -1.46
CA TYR A 126 13.00 -5.17 -0.92
C TYR A 126 13.62 -6.53 -1.23
N LYS A 127 14.94 -6.50 -1.35
CA LYS A 127 15.70 -7.66 -1.77
C LYS A 127 17.07 -7.70 -1.10
#